data_3978de8a7e5cbaba13c08dcb8d8a4883
#
_entry.id   3978de8a7e5cbaba13c08dcb8d8a4883
#
_cell.length_a   1.000
_cell.length_b   1.000
_cell.length_c   1.000
_cell.angle_alpha   90.00
_cell.angle_beta   90.00
_cell.angle_gamma   90.00
#
_symmetry.space_group_name_H-M   'P 1'
#
loop_
_entity.id
_entity.type
_entity.pdbx_description
1 polymer ?
#
loop_
_entity_poly.entity_id
_entity_poly.type
_entity_poly.pdbx_seq_one_letter_code
_entity_poly.pdbx_strand_id
1 'polypeptide(L)'
;MAQLKQYYKDKVVPELAKQFGFTNTMRVPKITKVVLNMGLGEAVADKKILDNATSDLESISGQKVVITKARKSIAGFKIRDGWPIGCKVTLRGERMYEFLERLVNIAIPRIRDFRGLSPKSFDGRGNFAMGVNEQIIFPEIEYDKIDKLRGLDIAITTSARDDDEGRALLSALHFPFKGVELGSGEKSSEKENTDSPKTDHESTTDKEEI
;
A
#
# COMPACT_ATOMS: atom_id res chain seq x y z
N MET A 1 15.55 -11.23 -15.27
CA MET A 1 14.25 -10.52 -15.45
C MET A 1 13.36 -10.88 -14.30
N ALA A 2 12.71 -9.91 -13.65
CA ALA A 2 11.77 -10.17 -12.56
C ALA A 2 10.60 -11.05 -13.05
N GLN A 3 10.36 -12.18 -12.39
CA GLN A 3 9.30 -13.13 -12.76
C GLN A 3 7.93 -12.44 -12.73
N LEU A 4 7.70 -11.57 -11.75
CA LEU A 4 6.47 -10.80 -11.62
C LEU A 4 6.20 -9.87 -12.80
N LYS A 5 7.25 -9.30 -13.44
CA LYS A 5 7.11 -8.47 -14.64
C LYS A 5 6.64 -9.30 -15.85
N GLN A 6 7.12 -10.51 -15.97
CA GLN A 6 6.74 -11.44 -17.03
C GLN A 6 5.31 -11.93 -16.80
N TYR A 7 4.98 -12.31 -15.56
CA TYR A 7 3.64 -12.66 -15.13
C TYR A 7 2.61 -11.55 -15.42
N TYR A 8 2.97 -10.28 -15.13
CA TYR A 8 2.12 -9.14 -15.47
C TYR A 8 1.80 -9.08 -16.96
N LYS A 9 2.80 -9.24 -17.84
CA LYS A 9 2.60 -9.18 -19.28
C LYS A 9 1.78 -10.34 -19.84
N ASP A 10 2.05 -11.56 -19.38
CA ASP A 10 1.52 -12.78 -19.96
C ASP A 10 0.11 -13.12 -19.43
N LYS A 11 -0.18 -12.80 -18.16
CA LYS A 11 -1.44 -13.16 -17.51
C LYS A 11 -2.29 -11.97 -17.13
N VAL A 12 -1.73 -10.98 -16.41
CA VAL A 12 -2.50 -9.87 -15.82
C VAL A 12 -3.06 -8.95 -16.89
N VAL A 13 -2.29 -8.60 -17.92
CA VAL A 13 -2.74 -7.71 -19.00
C VAL A 13 -3.95 -8.25 -19.74
N PRO A 14 -3.98 -9.51 -20.24
CA PRO A 14 -5.17 -10.05 -20.94
C PRO A 14 -6.37 -10.22 -20.00
N GLU A 15 -6.15 -10.55 -18.73
CA GLU A 15 -7.21 -10.68 -17.72
C GLU A 15 -7.90 -9.34 -17.46
N LEU A 16 -7.15 -8.29 -17.14
CA LEU A 16 -7.68 -6.95 -16.91
C LEU A 16 -8.34 -6.37 -18.17
N ALA A 17 -7.79 -6.64 -19.35
CA ALA A 17 -8.39 -6.21 -20.61
C ALA A 17 -9.78 -6.82 -20.82
N LYS A 18 -9.97 -8.09 -20.47
CA LYS A 18 -11.28 -8.77 -20.52
C LYS A 18 -12.25 -8.26 -19.43
N GLN A 19 -11.75 -8.06 -18.20
CA GLN A 19 -12.56 -7.64 -17.05
C GLN A 19 -13.16 -6.25 -17.26
N PHE A 20 -12.37 -5.30 -17.77
CA PHE A 20 -12.79 -3.90 -17.95
C PHE A 20 -13.15 -3.55 -19.41
N GLY A 21 -13.08 -4.52 -20.33
CA GLY A 21 -13.45 -4.30 -21.74
C GLY A 21 -12.51 -3.35 -22.48
N PHE A 22 -11.22 -3.31 -22.12
CA PHE A 22 -10.26 -2.44 -22.79
C PHE A 22 -9.93 -2.97 -24.19
N THR A 23 -10.22 -2.17 -25.22
CA THR A 23 -9.84 -2.45 -26.62
C THR A 23 -8.38 -2.14 -26.89
N ASN A 24 -7.79 -1.16 -26.18
CA ASN A 24 -6.41 -0.75 -26.36
C ASN A 24 -5.54 -1.29 -25.21
N THR A 25 -4.54 -2.09 -25.54
CA THR A 25 -3.58 -2.67 -24.56
C THR A 25 -2.83 -1.59 -23.75
N MET A 26 -2.63 -0.41 -24.33
CA MET A 26 -1.95 0.69 -23.62
C MET A 26 -2.82 1.35 -22.53
N ARG A 27 -4.13 1.08 -22.52
CA ARG A 27 -5.06 1.57 -21.50
C ARG A 27 -5.03 0.71 -20.23
N VAL A 28 -4.54 -0.53 -20.33
CA VAL A 28 -4.47 -1.45 -19.19
C VAL A 28 -3.61 -0.83 -18.08
N PRO A 29 -4.11 -0.77 -16.83
CA PRO A 29 -3.39 -0.19 -15.72
C PRO A 29 -2.09 -0.94 -15.44
N LYS A 30 -1.02 -0.19 -15.14
CA LYS A 30 0.31 -0.71 -14.81
C LYS A 30 0.89 0.02 -13.60
N ILE A 31 1.81 -0.63 -12.90
CA ILE A 31 2.57 0.03 -11.83
C ILE A 31 3.63 0.92 -12.48
N THR A 32 3.68 2.18 -12.08
CA THR A 32 4.61 3.19 -12.63
C THR A 32 5.84 3.39 -11.76
N LYS A 33 5.65 3.39 -10.45
CA LYS A 33 6.73 3.53 -9.45
C LYS A 33 6.28 3.00 -8.09
N VAL A 34 7.25 2.62 -7.27
CA VAL A 34 7.08 2.36 -5.84
C VAL A 34 7.99 3.30 -5.09
N VAL A 35 7.46 3.98 -4.10
CA VAL A 35 8.21 4.89 -3.24
C VAL A 35 8.24 4.29 -1.84
N LEU A 36 9.44 4.10 -1.32
CA LEU A 36 9.68 3.71 0.06
C LEU A 36 10.10 4.94 0.83
N ASN A 37 9.53 5.17 2.00
CA ASN A 37 9.82 6.32 2.83
C ASN A 37 9.97 5.91 4.30
N MET A 38 11.00 6.41 4.95
CA MET A 38 11.19 6.32 6.39
C MET A 38 11.21 7.72 6.99
N GLY A 39 10.22 8.02 7.83
CA GLY A 39 10.17 9.26 8.61
C GLY A 39 10.93 9.10 9.92
N LEU A 40 11.96 9.90 10.14
CA LEU A 40 12.87 9.79 11.28
C LEU A 40 12.84 11.08 12.12
N GLY A 41 11.80 11.25 12.93
CA GLY A 41 11.71 12.41 13.84
C GLY A 41 12.86 12.47 14.85
N GLU A 42 13.38 11.33 15.26
CA GLU A 42 14.49 11.21 16.21
C GLU A 42 15.86 11.60 15.61
N ALA A 43 16.00 11.61 14.28
CA ALA A 43 17.22 12.01 13.57
C ALA A 43 17.63 13.49 13.83
N VAL A 44 16.71 14.29 14.36
CA VAL A 44 16.97 15.65 14.82
C VAL A 44 17.93 15.68 16.02
N ALA A 45 17.83 14.67 16.90
CA ALA A 45 18.68 14.56 18.08
C ALA A 45 19.98 13.80 17.78
N ASP A 46 19.92 12.73 16.99
CA ASP A 46 21.08 11.89 16.66
C ASP A 46 21.16 11.57 15.17
N LYS A 47 22.21 12.05 14.52
CA LYS A 47 22.46 11.81 13.09
C LYS A 47 22.77 10.34 12.76
N LYS A 48 23.33 9.56 13.70
CA LYS A 48 23.62 8.13 13.48
C LYS A 48 22.37 7.33 13.16
N ILE A 49 21.23 7.73 13.73
CA ILE A 49 19.92 7.11 13.43
C ILE A 49 19.59 7.21 11.96
N LEU A 50 19.91 8.35 11.33
CA LEU A 50 19.68 8.55 9.92
C LEU A 50 20.60 7.69 9.05
N ASP A 51 21.87 7.59 9.41
CA ASP A 51 22.85 6.80 8.66
C ASP A 51 22.48 5.31 8.70
N ASN A 52 22.08 4.79 9.86
CA ASN A 52 21.60 3.42 10.02
C ASN A 52 20.34 3.17 9.18
N ALA A 53 19.32 4.04 9.28
CA ALA A 53 18.09 3.91 8.50
C ALA A 53 18.34 4.01 6.98
N THR A 54 19.31 4.83 6.56
CA THR A 54 19.72 4.92 5.16
C THR A 54 20.35 3.62 4.68
N SER A 55 21.22 3.01 5.49
CA SER A 55 21.83 1.70 5.19
C SER A 55 20.77 0.59 5.10
N ASP A 56 19.81 0.56 6.03
CA ASP A 56 18.71 -0.41 6.01
C ASP A 56 17.89 -0.28 4.72
N LEU A 57 17.51 0.96 4.37
CA LEU A 57 16.69 1.20 3.17
C LEU A 57 17.48 0.95 1.88
N GLU A 58 18.80 1.18 1.86
CA GLU A 58 19.68 0.80 0.73
C GLU A 58 19.74 -0.72 0.56
N SER A 59 19.82 -1.45 1.66
CA SER A 59 19.82 -2.92 1.64
C SER A 59 18.51 -3.48 1.08
N ILE A 60 17.35 -2.95 1.51
CA ILE A 60 16.02 -3.36 1.03
C ILE A 60 15.84 -3.04 -0.45
N SER A 61 16.24 -1.83 -0.87
CA SER A 61 15.94 -1.32 -2.21
C SER A 61 16.98 -1.69 -3.27
N GLY A 62 18.21 -2.03 -2.85
CA GLY A 62 19.34 -2.22 -3.75
C GLY A 62 19.72 -0.95 -4.53
N GLN A 63 19.33 0.23 -4.04
CA GLN A 63 19.52 1.51 -4.69
C GLN A 63 19.90 2.58 -3.65
N LYS A 64 20.76 3.53 -4.03
CA LYS A 64 21.12 4.67 -3.18
C LYS A 64 19.91 5.48 -2.77
N VAL A 65 19.80 5.74 -1.49
CA VAL A 65 18.69 6.44 -0.84
C VAL A 65 18.90 7.96 -0.88
N VAL A 66 17.82 8.71 -0.96
CA VAL A 66 17.81 10.18 -0.91
C VAL A 66 17.39 10.61 0.49
N ILE A 67 18.24 11.37 1.16
CA ILE A 67 17.94 11.97 2.46
C ILE A 67 16.96 13.13 2.25
N THR A 68 15.85 13.12 2.98
CA THR A 68 14.84 14.18 2.94
C THR A 68 15.12 15.21 4.02
N LYS A 69 15.10 16.50 3.62
CA LYS A 69 15.40 17.64 4.49
C LYS A 69 14.14 18.42 4.81
N ALA A 70 14.11 19.05 5.99
CA ALA A 70 13.05 19.96 6.40
C ALA A 70 12.98 21.17 5.46
N ARG A 71 11.78 21.59 5.08
CA ARG A 71 11.55 22.74 4.20
C ARG A 71 11.34 24.03 4.96
N LYS A 72 10.92 23.95 6.23
CA LYS A 72 10.62 25.10 7.10
C LYS A 72 11.09 24.82 8.51
N SER A 73 11.55 25.86 9.20
CA SER A 73 11.86 25.79 10.61
C SER A 73 10.58 25.80 11.45
N ILE A 74 10.43 24.84 12.35
CA ILE A 74 9.27 24.74 13.26
C ILE A 74 9.80 24.56 14.68
N ALA A 75 9.59 25.58 15.53
CA ALA A 75 10.09 25.60 16.90
C ALA A 75 9.52 24.47 17.77
N GLY A 76 8.23 24.15 17.62
CA GLY A 76 7.55 23.07 18.37
C GLY A 76 8.18 21.69 18.17
N PHE A 77 8.73 21.42 16.98
CA PHE A 77 9.45 20.19 16.68
C PHE A 77 10.96 20.30 16.79
N LYS A 78 11.49 21.44 17.21
CA LYS A 78 12.93 21.73 17.32
C LYS A 78 13.69 21.51 15.99
N ILE A 79 13.05 21.76 14.85
CA ILE A 79 13.57 21.53 13.50
C ILE A 79 13.95 22.87 12.87
N ARG A 80 15.10 22.92 12.20
CA ARG A 80 15.53 24.03 11.35
C ARG A 80 15.47 23.65 9.89
N ASP A 81 15.36 24.65 9.03
CA ASP A 81 15.42 24.47 7.59
C ASP A 81 16.72 23.76 7.16
N GLY A 82 16.61 22.86 6.20
CA GLY A 82 17.73 22.06 5.71
C GLY A 82 18.15 20.88 6.58
N TRP A 83 17.57 20.69 7.77
CA TRP A 83 17.91 19.56 8.62
C TRP A 83 17.37 18.24 8.05
N PRO A 84 18.14 17.15 8.09
CA PRO A 84 17.71 15.85 7.64
C PRO A 84 16.71 15.27 8.64
N ILE A 85 15.53 14.85 8.14
CA ILE A 85 14.41 14.33 8.94
C ILE A 85 13.88 12.97 8.48
N GLY A 86 14.47 12.40 7.43
CA GLY A 86 14.05 11.11 6.92
C GLY A 86 14.83 10.71 5.67
N CYS A 87 14.46 9.58 5.12
CA CYS A 87 15.03 9.06 3.90
C CYS A 87 13.97 8.43 3.01
N LYS A 88 14.17 8.49 1.69
CA LYS A 88 13.27 7.92 0.70
C LYS A 88 14.02 7.33 -0.48
N VAL A 89 13.38 6.35 -1.12
CA VAL A 89 13.84 5.79 -2.39
C VAL A 89 12.66 5.62 -3.35
N THR A 90 12.91 5.80 -4.65
CA THR A 90 11.90 5.58 -5.68
C THR A 90 12.37 4.48 -6.61
N LEU A 91 11.64 3.38 -6.65
CA LEU A 91 11.91 2.23 -7.49
C LEU A 91 11.08 2.29 -8.76
N ARG A 92 11.69 1.91 -9.89
CA ARG A 92 11.08 1.83 -11.22
C ARG A 92 11.62 0.63 -12.00
N GLY A 93 10.88 0.24 -13.04
CA GLY A 93 11.33 -0.80 -13.98
C GLY A 93 11.54 -2.16 -13.30
N GLU A 94 12.67 -2.84 -13.54
CA GLU A 94 12.92 -4.19 -13.04
C GLU A 94 13.04 -4.25 -11.53
N ARG A 95 13.82 -3.34 -10.92
CA ARG A 95 14.00 -3.28 -9.46
C ARG A 95 12.67 -3.09 -8.71
N MET A 96 11.73 -2.37 -9.31
CA MET A 96 10.38 -2.20 -8.76
C MET A 96 9.65 -3.54 -8.69
N TYR A 97 9.66 -4.33 -9.77
CA TYR A 97 8.99 -5.63 -9.79
C TYR A 97 9.68 -6.65 -8.88
N GLU A 98 10.99 -6.64 -8.79
CA GLU A 98 11.76 -7.48 -7.86
C GLU A 98 11.43 -7.16 -6.40
N PHE A 99 11.33 -5.87 -6.07
CA PHE A 99 10.90 -5.44 -4.74
C PHE A 99 9.46 -5.89 -4.44
N LEU A 100 8.52 -5.71 -5.39
CA LEU A 100 7.13 -6.13 -5.20
C LEU A 100 7.00 -7.65 -5.05
N GLU A 101 7.78 -8.43 -5.79
CA GLU A 101 7.82 -9.89 -5.68
C GLU A 101 8.26 -10.32 -4.27
N ARG A 102 9.32 -9.71 -3.73
CA ARG A 102 9.76 -9.98 -2.35
C ARG A 102 8.75 -9.49 -1.32
N LEU A 103 8.14 -8.33 -1.55
CA LEU A 103 7.13 -7.77 -0.66
C LEU A 103 5.94 -8.72 -0.52
N VAL A 104 5.39 -9.22 -1.62
CA VAL A 104 4.19 -10.08 -1.61
C VAL A 104 4.51 -11.48 -1.11
N ASN A 105 5.60 -12.09 -1.58
CA ASN A 105 5.88 -13.50 -1.31
C ASN A 105 6.59 -13.72 0.03
N ILE A 106 7.38 -12.75 0.50
CA ILE A 106 8.24 -12.94 1.69
C ILE A 106 7.87 -11.96 2.81
N ALA A 107 7.82 -10.66 2.53
CA ALA A 107 7.70 -9.65 3.57
C ALA A 107 6.29 -9.61 4.18
N ILE A 108 5.24 -9.59 3.36
CA ILE A 108 3.85 -9.54 3.85
C ILE A 108 3.49 -10.75 4.74
N PRO A 109 3.82 -12.01 4.39
CA PRO A 109 3.53 -13.15 5.28
C PRO A 109 4.29 -13.11 6.62
N ARG A 110 5.40 -12.37 6.70
CA ARG A 110 6.20 -12.20 7.92
C ARG A 110 5.70 -11.07 8.83
N ILE A 111 4.74 -10.26 8.38
CA ILE A 111 4.14 -9.22 9.21
C ILE A 111 3.39 -9.87 10.37
N ARG A 112 3.67 -9.39 11.58
CA ARG A 112 3.03 -9.85 12.80
C ARG A 112 1.54 -9.52 12.76
N ASP A 113 0.68 -10.49 13.13
CA ASP A 113 -0.78 -10.34 13.17
C ASP A 113 -1.41 -9.84 11.85
N PHE A 114 -0.84 -10.24 10.70
CA PHE A 114 -1.34 -9.82 9.41
C PHE A 114 -2.74 -10.37 9.15
N ARG A 115 -3.70 -9.47 8.89
CA ARG A 115 -5.12 -9.78 8.60
C ARG A 115 -5.56 -9.36 7.21
N GLY A 116 -4.62 -9.13 6.31
CA GLY A 116 -4.88 -8.60 4.97
C GLY A 116 -4.81 -7.07 4.87
N LEU A 117 -4.56 -6.59 3.67
CA LEU A 117 -4.45 -5.17 3.35
C LEU A 117 -5.83 -4.51 3.33
N SER A 118 -5.90 -3.27 3.83
CA SER A 118 -7.15 -2.51 3.82
C SER A 118 -7.48 -1.99 2.42
N PRO A 119 -8.67 -2.26 1.87
CA PRO A 119 -9.08 -1.70 0.59
C PRO A 119 -9.33 -0.17 0.66
N LYS A 120 -9.39 0.42 1.86
CA LYS A 120 -9.57 1.86 2.06
C LYS A 120 -8.27 2.67 1.90
N SER A 121 -7.13 2.02 1.68
CA SER A 121 -5.82 2.67 1.55
C SER A 121 -5.51 3.12 0.11
N PHE A 122 -6.52 3.16 -0.75
CA PHE A 122 -6.45 3.81 -2.06
C PHE A 122 -6.75 5.31 -1.94
N ASP A 123 -6.25 6.10 -2.89
CA ASP A 123 -6.34 7.57 -2.89
C ASP A 123 -7.48 8.16 -3.76
N GLY A 124 -8.38 7.33 -4.30
CA GLY A 124 -9.42 7.73 -5.25
C GLY A 124 -8.95 7.79 -6.71
N ARG A 125 -7.66 7.54 -6.96
CA ARG A 125 -7.03 7.56 -8.30
C ARG A 125 -6.24 6.29 -8.60
N GLY A 126 -6.56 5.20 -7.91
CA GLY A 126 -5.94 3.90 -8.10
C GLY A 126 -4.51 3.76 -7.57
N ASN A 127 -3.98 4.72 -6.81
CA ASN A 127 -2.72 4.54 -6.11
C ASN A 127 -2.98 3.95 -4.73
N PHE A 128 -2.06 3.12 -4.26
CA PHE A 128 -2.16 2.39 -3.00
C PHE A 128 -1.01 2.73 -2.07
N ALA A 129 -1.31 2.92 -0.78
CA ALA A 129 -0.29 3.14 0.23
C ALA A 129 -0.48 2.17 1.41
N MET A 130 0.63 1.65 1.93
CA MET A 130 0.65 0.82 3.12
C MET A 130 1.82 1.19 4.04
N GLY A 131 1.59 1.11 5.34
CA GLY A 131 2.63 1.24 6.35
C GLY A 131 3.03 -0.13 6.87
N VAL A 132 4.32 -0.29 7.11
CA VAL A 132 4.94 -1.43 7.78
C VAL A 132 5.55 -0.91 9.07
N ASN A 133 5.24 -1.56 10.19
CA ASN A 133 5.73 -1.09 11.49
C ASN A 133 7.19 -1.47 11.75
N GLU A 134 7.67 -2.54 11.14
CA GLU A 134 8.97 -3.12 11.43
C GLU A 134 9.74 -3.44 10.13
N GLN A 135 10.93 -2.86 9.94
CA GLN A 135 11.77 -3.15 8.78
C GLN A 135 12.30 -4.59 8.73
N ILE A 136 12.28 -5.28 9.85
CA ILE A 136 12.81 -6.65 10.00
C ILE A 136 12.05 -7.72 9.18
N ILE A 137 10.87 -7.38 8.65
CA ILE A 137 10.13 -8.29 7.76
C ILE A 137 10.88 -8.59 6.47
N PHE A 138 11.80 -7.70 6.06
CA PHE A 138 12.61 -7.89 4.86
C PHE A 138 13.81 -8.79 5.15
N PRO A 139 14.04 -9.83 4.33
CA PRO A 139 15.12 -10.79 4.56
C PRO A 139 16.53 -10.21 4.40
N GLU A 140 16.66 -9.06 3.74
CA GLU A 140 17.92 -8.35 3.54
C GLU A 140 18.45 -7.70 4.80
N ILE A 141 17.61 -7.57 5.82
CA ILE A 141 17.98 -6.94 7.09
C ILE A 141 18.36 -8.01 8.11
N GLU A 142 19.59 -7.93 8.60
CA GLU A 142 20.09 -8.80 9.66
C GLU A 142 19.69 -8.23 11.02
N TYR A 143 19.05 -9.05 11.85
CA TYR A 143 18.57 -8.66 13.18
C TYR A 143 19.70 -8.12 14.09
N ASP A 144 20.86 -8.73 14.03
CA ASP A 144 21.99 -8.38 14.89
C ASP A 144 22.62 -7.01 14.57
N LYS A 145 22.33 -6.45 13.40
CA LYS A 145 22.85 -5.14 12.96
C LYS A 145 21.89 -3.98 13.20
N ILE A 146 20.69 -4.28 13.66
CA ILE A 146 19.65 -3.27 13.88
C ILE A 146 19.84 -2.65 15.27
N ASP A 147 19.91 -1.32 15.33
CA ASP A 147 19.90 -0.56 16.58
C ASP A 147 18.47 -0.33 17.12
N LYS A 148 17.49 -0.12 16.23
CA LYS A 148 16.09 0.13 16.58
C LYS A 148 15.14 -0.34 15.47
N LEU A 149 13.96 -0.85 15.87
CA LEU A 149 12.87 -1.13 14.94
C LEU A 149 12.29 0.17 14.41
N ARG A 150 12.13 0.28 13.08
CA ARG A 150 11.61 1.46 12.39
C ARG A 150 10.50 1.10 11.43
N GLY A 151 9.53 2.00 11.37
CA GLY A 151 8.45 1.89 10.39
C GLY A 151 8.90 2.32 8.99
N LEU A 152 8.21 1.78 7.98
CA LEU A 152 8.43 2.04 6.56
C LEU A 152 7.09 2.28 5.88
N ASP A 153 6.97 3.37 5.15
CA ASP A 153 5.83 3.66 4.29
C ASP A 153 6.12 3.22 2.85
N ILE A 154 5.22 2.47 2.26
CA ILE A 154 5.30 1.97 0.89
C ILE A 154 4.15 2.57 0.10
N ALA A 155 4.44 3.42 -0.87
CA ALA A 155 3.46 4.01 -1.78
C ALA A 155 3.63 3.43 -3.18
N ILE A 156 2.59 2.77 -3.69
CA ILE A 156 2.53 2.16 -5.02
C ILE A 156 1.73 3.08 -5.92
N THR A 157 2.37 3.67 -6.92
CA THR A 157 1.72 4.53 -7.90
C THR A 157 1.42 3.72 -9.15
N THR A 158 0.16 3.74 -9.57
CA THR A 158 -0.32 3.05 -10.77
C THR A 158 -0.68 4.04 -11.88
N SER A 159 -1.07 3.54 -13.04
CA SER A 159 -1.66 4.31 -14.12
C SER A 159 -3.18 4.11 -14.22
N ALA A 160 -3.80 3.48 -13.22
CA ALA A 160 -5.24 3.34 -13.10
C ALA A 160 -5.91 4.72 -13.01
N ARG A 161 -7.16 4.81 -13.41
CA ARG A 161 -7.96 6.05 -13.26
C ARG A 161 -8.76 6.03 -11.97
N ASP A 162 -9.26 4.85 -11.62
CA ASP A 162 -10.14 4.62 -10.50
C ASP A 162 -9.54 3.57 -9.56
N ASP A 163 -10.02 3.55 -8.31
CA ASP A 163 -9.56 2.61 -7.29
C ASP A 163 -9.92 1.17 -7.63
N ASP A 164 -11.01 0.94 -8.39
CA ASP A 164 -11.40 -0.41 -8.81
C ASP A 164 -10.43 -1.00 -9.82
N GLU A 165 -9.95 -0.20 -10.80
CA GLU A 165 -8.88 -0.60 -11.71
C GLU A 165 -7.58 -0.89 -10.94
N GLY A 166 -7.24 -0.02 -9.97
CA GLY A 166 -6.05 -0.17 -9.13
C GLY A 166 -6.12 -1.43 -8.25
N ARG A 167 -7.28 -1.69 -7.65
CA ARG A 167 -7.53 -2.87 -6.83
C ARG A 167 -7.43 -4.15 -7.65
N ALA A 168 -8.08 -4.19 -8.81
CA ALA A 168 -8.01 -5.33 -9.71
C ALA A 168 -6.57 -5.62 -10.15
N LEU A 169 -5.79 -4.58 -10.49
CA LEU A 169 -4.36 -4.71 -10.82
C LEU A 169 -3.56 -5.34 -9.69
N LEU A 170 -3.68 -4.82 -8.46
CA LEU A 170 -2.92 -5.32 -7.32
C LEU A 170 -3.40 -6.71 -6.89
N SER A 171 -4.71 -7.00 -6.96
CA SER A 171 -5.24 -8.35 -6.70
C SER A 171 -4.70 -9.38 -7.69
N ALA A 172 -4.64 -9.03 -8.98
CA ALA A 172 -4.05 -9.88 -10.02
C ALA A 172 -2.53 -10.10 -9.81
N LEU A 173 -1.84 -9.20 -9.11
CA LEU A 173 -0.45 -9.35 -8.66
C LEU A 173 -0.31 -10.03 -7.28
N HIS A 174 -1.36 -10.70 -6.82
CA HIS A 174 -1.39 -11.46 -5.57
C HIS A 174 -1.25 -10.65 -4.27
N PHE A 175 -1.64 -9.37 -4.27
CA PHE A 175 -1.72 -8.62 -3.02
C PHE A 175 -2.89 -9.11 -2.17
N PRO A 176 -2.68 -9.48 -0.90
CA PRO A 176 -3.70 -10.06 -0.03
C PRO A 176 -4.61 -8.98 0.58
N PHE A 177 -5.66 -8.59 -0.12
CA PHE A 177 -6.67 -7.67 0.40
C PHE A 177 -7.68 -8.37 1.32
N LYS A 178 -8.18 -7.66 2.34
CA LYS A 178 -9.27 -8.15 3.19
C LYS A 178 -10.55 -8.30 2.36
N GLY A 179 -11.20 -9.47 2.49
CA GLY A 179 -12.49 -9.73 1.82
C GLY A 179 -12.39 -10.15 0.36
N VAL A 180 -11.18 -10.38 -0.16
CA VAL A 180 -10.95 -11.01 -1.45
C VAL A 180 -10.29 -12.37 -1.19
N GLU A 181 -11.03 -13.45 -1.34
CA GLU A 181 -10.45 -14.79 -1.35
C GLU A 181 -9.54 -14.92 -2.58
N LEU A 182 -8.28 -15.29 -2.33
CA LEU A 182 -7.33 -15.64 -3.37
C LEU A 182 -7.76 -16.98 -3.98
N GLY A 183 -8.51 -16.94 -5.04
CA GLY A 183 -8.82 -18.15 -5.78
C GLY A 183 -10.23 -18.18 -6.37
N SER A 184 -10.27 -18.44 -7.68
CA SER A 184 -11.41 -18.76 -8.53
C SER A 184 -12.36 -17.60 -8.87
N GLY A 185 -12.35 -17.26 -10.18
CA GLY A 185 -13.38 -16.44 -10.78
C GLY A 185 -14.74 -17.11 -10.69
N GLU A 186 -15.57 -16.63 -9.77
CA GLU A 186 -17.00 -16.77 -9.87
C GLU A 186 -17.65 -15.46 -9.37
N LYS A 187 -18.42 -14.91 -10.26
CA LYS A 187 -19.25 -13.73 -10.03
C LYS A 187 -20.31 -14.08 -8.98
N SER A 188 -20.28 -13.47 -7.82
CA SER A 188 -21.46 -13.35 -6.98
C SER A 188 -22.08 -11.96 -7.17
N SER A 189 -22.97 -11.89 -8.16
CA SER A 189 -24.00 -10.87 -8.24
C SER A 189 -25.12 -11.28 -7.28
N GLU A 190 -25.04 -10.87 -6.04
CA GLU A 190 -26.21 -10.84 -5.16
C GLU A 190 -26.41 -9.41 -4.67
N LYS A 191 -27.31 -8.73 -5.39
CA LYS A 191 -28.01 -7.57 -4.87
C LYS A 191 -29.10 -8.11 -3.95
N GLU A 192 -28.88 -8.11 -2.66
CA GLU A 192 -29.97 -8.22 -1.70
C GLU A 192 -30.72 -6.89 -1.64
N ASN A 193 -31.87 -6.87 -2.34
CA ASN A 193 -32.95 -5.96 -2.06
C ASN A 193 -33.60 -6.41 -0.74
N THR A 194 -33.27 -5.79 0.35
CA THR A 194 -34.13 -5.84 1.54
C THR A 194 -35.06 -4.66 1.51
N ASP A 195 -36.18 -4.89 0.84
CA ASP A 195 -37.40 -4.12 0.97
C ASP A 195 -38.08 -4.55 2.28
N SER A 196 -38.10 -3.69 3.26
CA SER A 196 -38.83 -3.92 4.52
C SER A 196 -40.11 -3.11 4.48
N PRO A 197 -41.29 -3.74 4.61
CA PRO A 197 -42.57 -3.02 4.60
C PRO A 197 -42.75 -2.23 5.90
N LYS A 198 -43.10 -0.96 5.73
CA LYS A 198 -43.60 -0.09 6.78
C LYS A 198 -44.93 -0.62 7.30
N THR A 199 -44.96 -0.95 8.57
CA THR A 199 -46.22 -1.16 9.29
C THR A 199 -46.63 0.16 9.94
N ASP A 200 -47.67 0.75 9.37
CA ASP A 200 -48.45 1.82 9.97
C ASP A 200 -49.18 1.28 11.19
N HIS A 201 -48.92 1.82 12.34
CA HIS A 201 -49.81 1.71 13.48
C HIS A 201 -50.47 3.06 13.75
N GLU A 202 -51.73 3.06 13.38
CA GLU A 202 -52.74 4.05 13.61
C GLU A 202 -52.99 4.29 15.10
N SER A 203 -53.00 5.54 15.43
CA SER A 203 -53.35 6.06 16.76
C SER A 203 -54.81 5.98 17.01
N THR A 204 -55.24 5.47 18.14
CA THR A 204 -56.57 5.71 18.70
C THR A 204 -56.44 6.44 20.02
N THR A 205 -57.02 7.60 20.02
CA THR A 205 -57.36 8.45 21.15
C THR A 205 -58.27 7.72 22.12
N ASP A 206 -58.07 7.89 23.42
CA ASP A 206 -59.18 8.07 24.35
C ASP A 206 -58.76 8.97 25.53
N LYS A 207 -59.67 9.90 25.75
CA LYS A 207 -59.76 10.83 26.89
C LYS A 207 -60.23 10.12 28.14
N GLU A 208 -59.88 10.63 29.27
CA GLU A 208 -60.72 10.93 30.47
C GLU A 208 -59.77 11.18 31.65
N GLU A 209 -59.83 12.40 32.11
CA GLU A 209 -60.42 12.91 33.38
C GLU A 209 -59.92 12.24 34.67
N ILE A 210 -59.16 12.90 35.43
CA ILE A 210 -59.46 13.62 36.71
C ILE A 210 -58.22 14.37 37.15
#